data_96f41a617ded8afc08ba1764ef9e24c9
#
_entry.id   96f41a617ded8afc08ba1764ef9e24c9
#
_cell.length_a   1.000
_cell.length_b   1.000
_cell.length_c   1.000
_cell.angle_alpha   90.00
_cell.angle_beta   90.00
_cell.angle_gamma   90.00
#
_symmetry.space_group_name_H-M   'P 1'
#
loop_
_entity.id
_entity.type
_entity.pdbx_description
1 polymer ?
#
loop_
_entity_poly.entity_id
_entity_poly.type
_entity_poly.pdbx_seq_one_letter_code
_entity_poly.pdbx_strand_id
1 'polypeptide(L)'
;YFETKEDLLKAVIRENIANLFPAWNEEFNTFKGSSSEMLRYAMGSWWERIGNTPASGIPKLVMGEAQNFPEIANFYHAEVIEPGIALIRRILQRGIDGGEFRKIDLDQAVHTVYAPMIFLMMWKNSMGLCTAGTQINPERFIDMQVDVLLHGMTL
;
A
#
# COMPACT_ATOMS: atom_id res chain seq x y z
N TYR A 1 20.79 6.36 18.11
CA TYR A 1 20.42 6.39 19.53
C TYR A 1 18.99 6.90 19.72
N PHE A 2 18.16 6.14 20.45
CA PHE A 2 16.73 6.42 20.64
C PHE A 2 16.41 6.45 22.15
N GLU A 3 15.70 7.49 22.58
CA GLU A 3 15.33 7.65 23.99
C GLU A 3 14.18 6.71 24.41
N THR A 4 13.26 6.40 23.47
CA THR A 4 12.07 5.58 23.73
C THR A 4 11.83 4.56 22.65
N LYS A 5 11.02 3.53 22.97
CA LYS A 5 10.51 2.55 22.01
C LYS A 5 9.72 3.24 20.89
N GLU A 6 8.95 4.27 21.23
CA GLU A 6 8.17 5.04 20.25
C GLU A 6 9.08 5.76 19.25
N ASP A 7 10.17 6.38 19.72
CA ASP A 7 11.14 7.06 18.86
C ASP A 7 11.80 6.08 17.88
N LEU A 8 12.18 4.91 18.39
CA LEU A 8 12.74 3.84 17.56
C LEU A 8 11.74 3.41 16.48
N LEU A 9 10.49 3.19 16.86
CA LEU A 9 9.46 2.72 15.94
C LEU A 9 9.15 3.77 14.87
N LYS A 10 9.09 5.05 15.24
CA LYS A 10 8.92 6.15 14.28
C LYS A 10 10.07 6.21 13.28
N ALA A 11 11.31 6.05 13.74
CA ALA A 11 12.46 6.00 12.85
C ALA A 11 12.40 4.83 11.87
N VAL A 12 12.02 3.65 12.34
CA VAL A 12 11.87 2.46 11.50
C VAL A 12 10.81 2.68 10.42
N ILE A 13 9.66 3.27 10.78
CA ILE A 13 8.59 3.59 9.84
C ILE A 13 9.09 4.59 8.77
N ARG A 14 9.76 5.66 9.19
CA ARG A 14 10.30 6.67 8.26
C ARG A 14 11.29 6.07 7.28
N GLU A 15 12.29 5.38 7.79
CA GLU A 15 13.40 4.88 6.98
C GLU A 15 12.97 3.78 6.00
N ASN A 16 11.98 2.96 6.37
CA ASN A 16 11.61 1.79 5.59
C ASN A 16 10.37 1.98 4.72
N ILE A 17 9.51 2.94 5.03
CA ILE A 17 8.26 3.16 4.27
C ILE A 17 8.08 4.63 3.88
N ALA A 18 8.01 5.55 4.86
CA ALA A 18 7.62 6.93 4.60
C ALA A 18 8.55 7.64 3.61
N ASN A 19 9.84 7.37 3.67
CA ASN A 19 10.84 7.98 2.79
C ASN A 19 10.74 7.52 1.33
N LEU A 20 9.92 6.50 1.03
CA LEU A 20 9.69 6.03 -0.33
C LEU A 20 8.69 6.91 -1.11
N PHE A 21 7.80 7.61 -0.41
CA PHE A 21 6.72 8.37 -1.07
C PHE A 21 7.19 9.50 -1.96
N PRO A 22 8.21 10.32 -1.59
CA PRO A 22 8.71 11.34 -2.51
C PRO A 22 9.18 10.78 -3.86
N ALA A 23 9.87 9.65 -3.86
CA ALA A 23 10.33 8.99 -5.08
C ALA A 23 9.16 8.51 -5.94
N TRP A 24 8.14 7.90 -5.33
CA TRP A 24 6.93 7.49 -6.06
C TRP A 24 6.19 8.67 -6.68
N ASN A 25 6.05 9.77 -5.92
CA ASN A 25 5.40 10.97 -6.45
C ASN A 25 6.14 11.52 -7.66
N GLU A 26 7.47 11.51 -7.63
CA GLU A 26 8.29 11.95 -8.75
C GLU A 26 8.15 11.03 -9.97
N GLU A 27 8.18 9.72 -9.74
CA GLU A 27 7.96 8.73 -10.80
C GLU A 27 6.59 8.91 -11.45
N PHE A 28 5.56 9.22 -10.67
CA PHE A 28 4.22 9.45 -11.19
C PHE A 28 4.11 10.74 -11.99
N ASN A 29 4.90 11.77 -11.65
CA ASN A 29 4.93 13.01 -12.43
C ASN A 29 5.39 12.79 -13.86
N THR A 30 6.28 11.84 -14.09
CA THR A 30 6.88 11.57 -15.40
C THR A 30 6.38 10.26 -16.02
N PHE A 31 5.43 9.58 -15.40
CA PHE A 31 4.95 8.29 -15.89
C PHE A 31 4.29 8.43 -17.27
N LYS A 32 4.77 7.63 -18.22
CA LYS A 32 4.25 7.55 -19.59
C LYS A 32 3.49 6.24 -19.74
N GLY A 33 2.20 6.33 -20.02
CA GLY A 33 1.35 5.20 -20.17
C GLY A 33 -0.06 5.48 -19.67
N SER A 34 -0.92 4.50 -19.77
CA SER A 34 -2.30 4.58 -19.30
C SER A 34 -2.39 4.57 -17.77
N SER A 35 -3.53 4.95 -17.25
CA SER A 35 -3.79 4.86 -15.80
C SER A 35 -3.87 3.41 -15.34
N SER A 36 -4.30 2.49 -16.19
CA SER A 36 -4.26 1.05 -15.94
C SER A 36 -2.82 0.55 -15.77
N GLU A 37 -1.92 0.98 -16.65
CA GLU A 37 -0.49 0.66 -16.57
C GLU A 37 0.14 1.28 -15.33
N MET A 38 -0.25 2.51 -14.97
CA MET A 38 0.22 3.19 -13.76
C MET A 38 -0.20 2.43 -12.49
N LEU A 39 -1.43 1.91 -12.45
CA LEU A 39 -1.90 1.10 -11.33
C LEU A 39 -1.08 -0.20 -11.19
N ARG A 40 -0.85 -0.90 -12.31
CA ARG A 40 -0.01 -2.11 -12.31
C ARG A 40 1.40 -1.83 -11.82
N TYR A 41 2.00 -0.76 -12.31
CA TYR A 41 3.32 -0.32 -11.87
C TYR A 41 3.35 -0.01 -10.38
N ALA A 42 2.37 0.74 -9.88
CA ALA A 42 2.30 1.11 -8.47
C ALA A 42 2.20 -0.11 -7.55
N MET A 43 1.34 -1.07 -7.91
CA MET A 43 1.15 -2.28 -7.12
C MET A 43 2.39 -3.18 -7.12
N GLY A 44 3.02 -3.38 -8.27
CA GLY A 44 4.27 -4.13 -8.38
C GLY A 44 5.42 -3.47 -7.64
N SER A 45 5.54 -2.16 -7.76
CA SER A 45 6.56 -1.36 -7.08
C SER A 45 6.40 -1.40 -5.56
N TRP A 46 5.15 -1.30 -5.08
CA TRP A 46 4.86 -1.46 -3.65
C TRP A 46 5.32 -2.82 -3.14
N TRP A 47 5.03 -3.89 -3.88
CA TRP A 47 5.46 -5.22 -3.48
C TRP A 47 6.98 -5.33 -3.43
N GLU A 48 7.68 -4.85 -4.44
CA GLU A 48 9.15 -4.89 -4.47
C GLU A 48 9.79 -4.07 -3.35
N ARG A 49 9.27 -2.88 -3.10
CA ARG A 49 9.88 -1.91 -2.17
C ARG A 49 9.47 -2.11 -0.72
N ILE A 50 8.31 -2.69 -0.45
CA ILE A 50 7.78 -2.88 0.90
C ILE A 50 7.37 -4.33 1.15
N GLY A 51 6.44 -4.85 0.37
CA GLY A 51 5.80 -6.15 0.63
C GLY A 51 6.76 -7.33 0.68
N ASN A 52 7.74 -7.34 -0.22
CA ASN A 52 8.76 -8.39 -0.32
C ASN A 52 10.03 -8.06 0.48
N THR A 53 9.93 -7.20 1.47
CA THR A 53 11.04 -6.78 2.34
C THR A 53 10.65 -6.97 3.80
N PRO A 54 11.62 -6.89 4.74
CA PRO A 54 11.29 -6.92 6.17
C PRO A 54 10.32 -5.81 6.62
N ALA A 55 10.24 -4.71 5.87
CA ALA A 55 9.28 -3.65 6.14
C ALA A 55 7.82 -4.12 6.08
N SER A 56 7.53 -5.24 5.42
CA SER A 56 6.19 -5.84 5.37
C SER A 56 5.62 -6.22 6.74
N GLY A 57 6.47 -6.36 7.77
CA GLY A 57 6.04 -6.64 9.13
C GLY A 57 5.57 -5.40 9.90
N ILE A 58 5.86 -4.20 9.41
CA ILE A 58 5.54 -2.95 10.11
C ILE A 58 4.02 -2.77 10.30
N PRO A 59 3.16 -2.98 9.31
CA PRO A 59 1.71 -2.84 9.53
C PRO A 59 1.16 -3.69 10.67
N LYS A 60 1.59 -4.95 10.76
CA LYS A 60 1.19 -5.85 11.83
C LYS A 60 1.65 -5.33 13.19
N LEU A 61 2.89 -4.88 13.27
CA LEU A 61 3.46 -4.33 14.50
C LEU A 61 2.68 -3.10 14.96
N VAL A 62 2.42 -2.16 14.05
CA VAL A 62 1.66 -0.93 14.35
C VAL A 62 0.24 -1.26 14.78
N MET A 63 -0.45 -2.14 14.09
CA MET A 63 -1.81 -2.55 14.46
C MET A 63 -1.85 -3.20 15.85
N GLY A 64 -0.86 -4.03 16.18
CA GLY A 64 -0.75 -4.64 17.49
C GLY A 64 -0.49 -3.67 18.62
N GLU A 65 0.20 -2.57 18.35
CA GLU A 65 0.59 -1.58 19.35
C GLU A 65 -0.32 -0.34 19.38
N ALA A 66 -1.26 -0.21 18.47
CA ALA A 66 -2.06 1.00 18.30
C ALA A 66 -2.83 1.42 19.56
N GLN A 67 -3.35 0.46 20.32
CA GLN A 67 -4.09 0.76 21.55
C GLN A 67 -3.17 1.14 22.71
N ASN A 68 -1.97 0.57 22.75
CA ASN A 68 -1.00 0.84 23.82
C ASN A 68 -0.22 2.14 23.54
N PHE A 69 0.00 2.45 22.27
CA PHE A 69 0.77 3.61 21.84
C PHE A 69 0.01 4.39 20.76
N PRO A 70 -1.03 5.16 21.12
CA PRO A 70 -1.84 5.90 20.14
C PRO A 70 -1.04 6.87 19.26
N GLU A 71 0.08 7.41 19.79
CA GLU A 71 0.95 8.31 19.02
C GLU A 71 1.61 7.61 17.83
N ILE A 72 1.94 6.32 17.97
CA ILE A 72 2.50 5.54 16.86
C ILE A 72 1.45 5.32 15.78
N ALA A 73 0.21 5.02 16.18
CA ALA A 73 -0.90 4.87 15.24
C ALA A 73 -1.16 6.16 14.47
N ASN A 74 -1.18 7.30 15.15
CA ASN A 74 -1.35 8.61 14.52
C ASN A 74 -0.19 8.95 13.59
N PHE A 75 1.03 8.67 14.02
CA PHE A 75 2.23 8.87 13.20
C PHE A 75 2.19 8.02 11.92
N TYR A 76 1.88 6.74 12.06
CA TYR A 76 1.77 5.81 10.93
C TYR A 76 0.67 6.25 9.96
N HIS A 77 -0.47 6.68 10.47
CA HIS A 77 -1.55 7.21 9.67
C HIS A 77 -1.10 8.42 8.84
N ALA A 78 -0.48 9.40 9.48
CA ALA A 78 -0.06 10.63 8.82
C ALA A 78 1.09 10.41 7.83
N GLU A 79 2.04 9.55 8.15
CA GLU A 79 3.28 9.40 7.38
C GLU A 79 3.22 8.27 6.34
N VAL A 80 2.29 7.33 6.48
CA VAL A 80 2.20 6.15 5.60
C VAL A 80 0.83 5.98 4.98
N ILE A 81 -0.23 5.93 5.80
CA ILE A 81 -1.56 5.63 5.29
C ILE A 81 -2.09 6.75 4.40
N GLU A 82 -2.07 7.99 4.87
CA GLU A 82 -2.53 9.13 4.06
C GLU A 82 -1.73 9.32 2.78
N PRO A 83 -0.39 9.32 2.79
CA PRO A 83 0.38 9.41 1.56
C PRO A 83 0.12 8.25 0.60
N GLY A 84 -0.05 7.04 1.10
CA GLY A 84 -0.38 5.86 0.29
C GLY A 84 -1.74 5.99 -0.38
N ILE A 85 -2.75 6.39 0.38
CA ILE A 85 -4.10 6.64 -0.15
C ILE A 85 -4.07 7.77 -1.18
N ALA A 86 -3.31 8.84 -0.93
CA ALA A 86 -3.17 9.94 -1.88
C ALA A 86 -2.58 9.49 -3.22
N LEU A 87 -1.58 8.60 -3.21
CA LEU A 87 -1.03 8.02 -4.43
C LEU A 87 -2.07 7.20 -5.21
N ILE A 88 -2.81 6.35 -4.51
CA ILE A 88 -3.87 5.55 -5.13
C ILE A 88 -4.96 6.46 -5.72
N ARG A 89 -5.41 7.43 -4.94
CA ARG A 89 -6.41 8.41 -5.40
C ARG A 89 -5.95 9.14 -6.65
N ARG A 90 -4.69 9.53 -6.71
CA ARG A 90 -4.10 10.20 -7.87
C ARG A 90 -4.20 9.34 -9.13
N ILE A 91 -3.91 8.04 -9.02
CA ILE A 91 -4.03 7.11 -10.15
C ILE A 91 -5.48 7.00 -10.62
N LEU A 92 -6.40 6.77 -9.69
CA LEU A 92 -7.82 6.60 -10.01
C LEU A 92 -8.42 7.89 -10.61
N GLN A 93 -8.10 9.05 -10.04
CA GLN A 93 -8.55 10.34 -10.55
C GLN A 93 -8.03 10.60 -11.96
N ARG A 94 -6.75 10.29 -12.19
CA ARG A 94 -6.15 10.41 -13.54
C ARG A 94 -6.91 9.56 -14.56
N GLY A 95 -7.29 8.35 -14.19
CA GLY A 95 -8.06 7.47 -15.09
C GLY A 95 -9.47 7.98 -15.36
N ILE A 96 -10.13 8.56 -14.36
CA ILE A 96 -11.46 9.16 -14.52
C ILE A 96 -11.38 10.41 -15.39
N ASP A 97 -10.45 11.31 -15.11
CA ASP A 97 -10.29 12.57 -15.85
C ASP A 97 -9.91 12.33 -17.31
N GLY A 98 -9.13 11.29 -17.57
CA GLY A 98 -8.74 10.88 -18.92
C GLY A 98 -9.78 10.04 -19.67
N GLY A 99 -10.93 9.73 -19.04
CA GLY A 99 -11.97 8.91 -19.65
C GLY A 99 -11.64 7.43 -19.76
N GLU A 100 -10.60 6.96 -19.11
CA GLU A 100 -10.21 5.54 -19.09
C GLU A 100 -11.05 4.76 -18.07
N PHE A 101 -11.31 5.37 -16.91
CA PHE A 101 -12.12 4.78 -15.85
C PHE A 101 -13.49 5.45 -15.79
N ARG A 102 -14.50 4.66 -15.42
CA ARG A 102 -15.83 5.18 -15.12
C ARG A 102 -15.80 6.03 -13.84
N LYS A 103 -16.80 6.86 -13.66
CA LYS A 103 -16.96 7.58 -12.39
C LYS A 103 -17.30 6.59 -11.28
N ILE A 104 -16.54 6.67 -10.20
CA ILE A 104 -16.68 5.83 -9.00
C ILE A 104 -16.56 6.71 -7.76
N ASP A 105 -17.05 6.21 -6.65
CA ASP A 105 -16.84 6.83 -5.35
C ASP A 105 -15.38 6.66 -4.94
N LEU A 106 -14.56 7.69 -5.18
CA LEU A 106 -13.12 7.64 -4.89
C LEU A 106 -12.81 7.44 -3.41
N ASP A 107 -13.65 7.98 -2.52
CA ASP A 107 -13.41 7.86 -1.08
C ASP A 107 -13.50 6.40 -0.62
N GLN A 108 -14.31 5.60 -1.29
CA GLN A 108 -14.41 4.18 -1.01
C GLN A 108 -13.49 3.34 -1.89
N ALA A 109 -13.35 3.71 -3.16
CA ALA A 109 -12.55 2.95 -4.13
C ALA A 109 -11.08 2.83 -3.73
N VAL A 110 -10.48 3.85 -3.12
CA VAL A 110 -9.09 3.79 -2.64
C VAL A 110 -8.88 2.64 -1.66
N HIS A 111 -9.87 2.33 -0.85
CA HIS A 111 -9.79 1.23 0.12
C HIS A 111 -9.87 -0.14 -0.55
N THR A 112 -10.56 -0.27 -1.68
CA THR A 112 -10.61 -1.54 -2.42
C THR A 112 -9.25 -1.87 -3.04
N VAL A 113 -8.46 -0.87 -3.37
CA VAL A 113 -7.07 -1.05 -3.82
C VAL A 113 -6.16 -1.36 -2.64
N TYR A 114 -6.31 -0.63 -1.56
CA TYR A 114 -5.42 -0.65 -0.40
C TYR A 114 -5.61 -1.90 0.49
N ALA A 115 -6.85 -2.31 0.74
CA ALA A 115 -7.14 -3.39 1.70
C ALA A 115 -6.48 -4.74 1.34
N PRO A 116 -6.51 -5.21 0.09
CA PRO A 116 -5.84 -6.47 -0.24
C PRO A 116 -4.32 -6.42 -0.06
N MET A 117 -3.71 -5.25 -0.22
CA MET A 117 -2.28 -5.05 0.02
C MET A 117 -1.95 -5.28 1.48
N ILE A 118 -2.73 -4.68 2.38
CA ILE A 118 -2.55 -4.85 3.83
C ILE A 118 -2.82 -6.31 4.22
N PHE A 119 -3.87 -6.92 3.68
CA PHE A 119 -4.17 -8.32 3.92
C PHE A 119 -2.97 -9.21 3.56
N LEU A 120 -2.36 -9.00 2.40
CA LEU A 120 -1.23 -9.80 1.94
C LEU A 120 -0.03 -9.69 2.89
N MET A 121 0.28 -8.48 3.37
CA MET A 121 1.35 -8.28 4.34
C MET A 121 1.04 -8.90 5.71
N MET A 122 -0.20 -8.74 6.17
CA MET A 122 -0.64 -9.35 7.44
C MET A 122 -0.59 -10.87 7.37
N TRP A 123 -1.05 -11.46 6.27
CA TRP A 123 -0.99 -12.90 6.05
C TRP A 123 0.45 -13.40 6.05
N LYS A 124 1.32 -12.78 5.26
CA LYS A 124 2.74 -13.15 5.15
C LYS A 124 3.44 -13.17 6.50
N ASN A 125 3.13 -12.21 7.37
CA ASN A 125 3.80 -12.05 8.67
C ASN A 125 3.05 -12.71 9.83
N SER A 126 2.02 -13.49 9.57
CA SER A 126 1.23 -14.18 10.60
C SER A 126 0.81 -15.57 10.17
N MET A 127 -0.39 -15.73 9.65
CA MET A 127 -0.96 -17.05 9.30
C MET A 127 -0.14 -17.80 8.25
N GLY A 128 0.43 -17.10 7.31
CA GLY A 128 1.28 -17.70 6.26
C GLY A 128 2.53 -18.39 6.78
N LEU A 129 2.98 -18.04 7.99
CA LEU A 129 4.12 -18.70 8.65
C LEU A 129 3.71 -19.99 9.37
N CYS A 130 2.45 -20.14 9.71
CA CYS A 130 1.96 -21.17 10.63
C CYS A 130 1.16 -22.27 9.94
N THR A 131 0.63 -22.02 8.74
CA THR A 131 -0.26 -22.94 8.04
C THR A 131 0.48 -23.67 6.93
N ALA A 132 0.38 -25.01 6.96
CA ALA A 132 0.98 -25.87 5.93
C ALA A 132 0.06 -26.01 4.69
N GLY A 133 -1.14 -25.44 4.73
CA GLY A 133 -2.14 -25.63 3.71
C GLY A 133 -2.08 -24.60 2.58
N THR A 134 -2.99 -23.65 2.60
CA THR A 134 -3.12 -22.66 1.54
C THR A 134 -1.94 -21.68 1.52
N GLN A 135 -1.21 -21.70 0.42
CA GLN A 135 -0.15 -20.71 0.16
C GLN A 135 -0.69 -19.65 -0.78
N ILE A 136 -0.46 -18.38 -0.44
CA ILE A 136 -0.74 -17.26 -1.33
C ILE A 136 0.56 -16.92 -2.07
N ASN A 137 0.54 -17.03 -3.39
CA ASN A 137 1.65 -16.54 -4.21
C ASN A 137 1.44 -15.03 -4.41
N PRO A 138 2.33 -14.18 -3.88
CA PRO A 138 2.12 -12.73 -3.86
C PRO A 138 1.97 -12.12 -5.25
N GLU A 139 2.82 -12.51 -6.19
CA GLU A 139 2.80 -11.95 -7.55
C GLU A 139 1.49 -12.31 -8.26
N ARG A 140 1.05 -13.55 -8.16
CA ARG A 140 -0.22 -14.00 -8.75
C ARG A 140 -1.41 -13.34 -8.07
N PHE A 141 -1.35 -13.15 -6.75
CA PHE A 141 -2.40 -12.47 -6.01
C PHE A 141 -2.53 -11.01 -6.46
N ILE A 142 -1.41 -10.30 -6.58
CA ILE A 142 -1.39 -8.90 -7.03
C ILE A 142 -1.90 -8.78 -8.47
N ASP A 143 -1.45 -9.65 -9.36
CA ASP A 143 -1.92 -9.67 -10.76
C ASP A 143 -3.44 -9.86 -10.84
N MET A 144 -3.97 -10.81 -10.07
CA MET A 144 -5.42 -11.06 -10.03
C MET A 144 -6.18 -9.87 -9.42
N GLN A 145 -5.67 -9.28 -8.34
CA GLN A 145 -6.27 -8.11 -7.72
C GLN A 145 -6.39 -6.95 -8.71
N VAL A 146 -5.29 -6.64 -9.39
CA VAL A 146 -5.26 -5.55 -10.38
C VAL A 146 -6.21 -5.85 -11.54
N ASP A 147 -6.21 -7.09 -12.02
CA ASP A 147 -7.12 -7.52 -13.10
C ASP A 147 -8.59 -7.31 -12.73
N VAL A 148 -9.00 -7.77 -11.56
CA VAL A 148 -10.37 -7.60 -11.06
C VAL A 148 -10.74 -6.12 -10.91
N LEU A 149 -9.83 -5.32 -10.34
CA LEU A 149 -10.05 -3.88 -10.17
C LEU A 149 -10.23 -3.18 -11.53
N LEU A 150 -9.36 -3.48 -12.49
CA LEU A 150 -9.42 -2.84 -13.81
C LEU A 150 -10.71 -3.25 -14.57
N HIS A 151 -11.13 -4.50 -14.51
CA HIS A 151 -12.38 -4.92 -15.12
C HIS A 151 -13.60 -4.27 -14.48
N GLY A 152 -13.52 -3.90 -13.22
CA GLY A 152 -14.60 -3.18 -12.53
C GLY A 152 -14.61 -1.67 -12.80
N MET A 153 -13.48 -1.08 -13.23
CA MET A 153 -13.31 0.36 -13.35
C MET A 153 -13.27 0.87 -14.78
N THR A 154 -12.74 0.10 -15.72
CA THR A 154 -12.60 0.55 -17.11
C THR A 154 -13.96 0.66 -17.81
N LEU A 155 -14.03 1.59 -18.78
CA LEU A 155 -15.19 1.80 -19.63
C LEU A 155 -15.28 0.74 -20.71
#